data_d1e15d04970d110d720d991ed8e39dc5
#
_entry.id   d1e15d04970d110d720d991ed8e39dc5
#
_cell.length_a   1.000
_cell.length_b   1.000
_cell.length_c   1.000
_cell.angle_alpha   90.00
_cell.angle_beta   90.00
_cell.angle_gamma   90.00
#
_symmetry.space_group_name_H-M   'P 1'
#
loop_
_entity.id
_entity.type
_entity.pdbx_description
1 polymer ?
#
loop_
_entity_poly.entity_id
_entity_poly.type
_entity_poly.pdbx_seq_one_letter_code
_entity_poly.pdbx_strand_id
1 'polypeptide(L)' 'MVITGRDLMMEGIPAGPGLGEVLSKLLDLVIEDPKRNEKTWLLAKAKEIYKASRE' A
#
# COMPACT_ATOMS: atom_id res chain seq x y z
N MET A 1 5.89 7.51 -5.78
CA MET A 1 5.68 6.09 -5.45
C MET A 1 5.41 5.31 -6.73
N VAL A 2 6.01 4.14 -6.88
CA VAL A 2 5.92 3.36 -8.13
C VAL A 2 4.63 2.58 -8.31
N ILE A 3 3.76 2.56 -7.32
CA ILE A 3 2.46 1.89 -7.41
C ILE A 3 1.33 2.89 -7.19
N THR A 4 0.14 2.51 -7.64
CA THR A 4 -1.06 3.34 -7.49
C THR A 4 -2.16 2.52 -6.82
N GLY A 5 -3.31 3.17 -6.56
CA GLY A 5 -4.47 2.47 -6.01
C GLY A 5 -4.94 1.32 -6.89
N ARG A 6 -4.78 1.47 -8.22
CA ARG A 6 -5.15 0.41 -9.15
C ARG A 6 -4.31 -0.85 -8.90
N ASP A 7 -3.01 -0.69 -8.65
CA ASP A 7 -2.14 -1.84 -8.37
C ASP A 7 -2.61 -2.57 -7.12
N LEU A 8 -3.02 -1.82 -6.09
CA LEU A 8 -3.52 -2.42 -4.86
C LEU A 8 -4.83 -3.17 -5.09
N MET A 9 -5.71 -2.62 -5.92
CA MET A 9 -6.96 -3.30 -6.25
C MET A 9 -6.70 -4.61 -6.98
N MET A 10 -5.71 -4.64 -7.85
CA MET A 10 -5.33 -5.87 -8.57
C MET A 10 -4.78 -6.93 -7.60
N GLU A 11 -4.27 -6.50 -6.46
CA GLU A 11 -3.78 -7.43 -5.43
C GLU A 11 -4.87 -7.89 -4.47
N GLY A 12 -6.10 -7.46 -4.71
CA GLY A 12 -7.23 -7.91 -3.90
C GLY A 12 -7.70 -6.93 -2.84
N ILE A 13 -7.12 -5.73 -2.80
CA ILE A 13 -7.55 -4.70 -1.87
C ILE A 13 -8.69 -3.92 -2.53
N PRO A 14 -9.90 -3.96 -1.96
CA PRO A 14 -11.06 -3.31 -2.58
C PRO A 14 -10.95 -1.79 -2.53
N ALA A 15 -11.54 -1.14 -3.54
CA ALA A 15 -11.63 0.32 -3.55
C ALA A 15 -12.51 0.78 -2.38
N GLY A 16 -12.14 1.90 -1.77
CA GLY A 16 -12.88 2.45 -0.64
C GLY A 16 -11.95 3.15 0.34
N PRO A 17 -12.47 3.53 1.51
CA PRO A 17 -11.66 4.21 2.52
C PRO A 17 -10.41 3.45 2.93
N GLY A 18 -10.50 2.13 2.99
CA GLY A 18 -9.35 1.29 3.34
C GLY A 18 -8.22 1.39 2.35
N LEU A 19 -8.54 1.52 1.05
CA LEU A 19 -7.53 1.65 0.02
C LEU A 19 -6.73 2.95 0.19
N GLY A 20 -7.41 4.05 0.45
CA GLY A 20 -6.76 5.33 0.67
C GLY A 20 -5.87 5.30 1.90
N GLU A 21 -6.32 4.63 2.96
CA GLU A 21 -5.54 4.51 4.18
C GLU A 21 -4.26 3.71 3.95
N VAL A 22 -4.35 2.61 3.20
CA VAL A 22 -3.18 1.81 2.88
C VAL A 22 -2.18 2.62 2.06
N LEU A 23 -2.67 3.35 1.04
CA LEU A 23 -1.81 4.20 0.22
C LEU A 23 -1.12 5.28 1.05
N SER A 24 -1.85 5.90 1.97
CA SER A 24 -1.30 6.93 2.84
C SER A 24 -0.17 6.38 3.70
N LYS A 25 -0.36 5.21 4.27
CA LYS A 25 0.67 4.57 5.08
C LYS A 25 1.89 4.17 4.27
N LEU A 26 1.68 3.68 3.05
CA LEU A 26 2.79 3.35 2.16
C LEU A 26 3.59 4.59 1.78
N LEU A 27 2.91 5.68 1.52
CA LEU A 27 3.56 6.93 1.18
C LEU A 27 4.45 7.42 2.32
N ASP A 28 3.96 7.33 3.54
CA ASP A 28 4.74 7.71 4.73
C ASP A 28 6.01 6.87 4.82
N LEU A 29 5.91 5.57 4.56
CA LEU A 29 7.06 4.68 4.59
C LEU A 29 8.11 5.03 3.53
N VAL A 30 7.64 5.41 2.34
CA VAL A 30 8.53 5.80 1.25
C VAL A 30 9.21 7.14 1.55
N ILE A 31 8.47 8.07 2.14
CA ILE A 31 9.03 9.37 2.52
C ILE A 31 10.13 9.17 3.57
N GLU A 32 9.89 8.28 4.52
CA GLU A 32 10.86 7.97 5.57
C GLU A 32 12.11 7.31 5.01
N ASP A 33 11.95 6.42 4.04
CA ASP A 33 13.06 5.71 3.40
C ASP A 33 12.76 5.51 1.91
N PRO A 34 13.33 6.36 1.03
CA PRO A 34 13.06 6.25 -0.41
C PRO A 34 13.45 4.91 -1.04
N LYS A 35 14.30 4.15 -0.39
CA LYS A 35 14.68 2.82 -0.88
C LYS A 35 13.50 1.85 -0.87
N ARG A 36 12.48 2.16 -0.09
CA ARG A 36 11.26 1.35 -0.02
C ARG A 36 10.35 1.54 -1.22
N ASN A 37 10.69 2.46 -2.12
CA ASN A 37 9.91 2.74 -3.32
C ASN A 37 10.14 1.67 -4.38
N GLU A 38 9.79 0.43 -4.07
CA GLU A 38 9.88 -0.72 -4.96
C GLU A 38 8.51 -1.38 -5.05
N LYS A 39 8.10 -1.70 -6.28
CA LYS A 39 6.77 -2.26 -6.51
C LYS A 39 6.51 -3.53 -5.71
N THR A 40 7.44 -4.48 -5.75
CA THR A 40 7.27 -5.76 -5.04
C THR A 40 7.15 -5.55 -3.53
N TRP A 41 8.03 -4.73 -2.98
CA TRP A 41 8.03 -4.44 -1.55
C TRP A 41 6.73 -3.73 -1.14
N LEU A 42 6.33 -2.74 -1.93
CA LEU A 42 5.13 -1.95 -1.62
C LEU A 42 3.87 -2.80 -1.69
N LEU A 43 3.75 -3.68 -2.67
CA LEU A 43 2.59 -4.55 -2.78
C LEU A 43 2.51 -5.52 -1.61
N ALA A 44 3.63 -6.11 -1.23
CA ALA A 44 3.67 -7.01 -0.07
C ALA A 44 3.29 -6.27 1.20
N LYS A 45 3.84 -5.07 1.38
CA LYS A 45 3.55 -4.27 2.57
C LYS A 45 2.10 -3.81 2.60
N ALA A 46 1.54 -3.47 1.43
CA ALA A 46 0.15 -3.07 1.33
C ALA A 46 -0.79 -4.17 1.81
N LYS A 47 -0.51 -5.40 1.44
CA LYS A 47 -1.31 -6.54 1.89
C LYS A 47 -1.24 -6.70 3.40
N GLU A 48 -0.06 -6.54 3.99
CA GLU A 48 0.10 -6.61 5.43
C GLU A 48 -0.71 -5.53 6.14
N ILE A 49 -0.60 -4.29 5.65
CA ILE A 49 -1.31 -3.16 6.25
C ILE A 49 -2.81 -3.37 6.17
N TYR A 50 -3.29 -3.81 5.00
CA TYR A 50 -4.71 -4.06 4.80
C TYR A 50 -5.23 -5.15 5.72
N LYS A 51 -4.48 -6.25 5.83
CA LYS A 51 -4.86 -7.36 6.68
C LYS A 51 -4.93 -6.93 8.15
N ALA A 52 -3.94 -6.17 8.61
CA ALA A 52 -3.93 -5.67 9.98
C ALA A 52 -5.08 -4.70 10.23
N SER A 53 -5.41 -3.88 9.23
CA SER A 53 -6.48 -2.89 9.33
C SER A 53 -7.86 -3.54 9.45
N ARG A 54 -8.03 -4.75 8.92
CA ARG A 54 -9.31 -5.48 8.98
C ARG A 54 -9.56 -6.13 10.33
N GLU A 55 -8.53 -6.31 11.10
CA GLU A 55 -8.62 -6.92 12.41
C GLU A 55 -8.90 -5.87 13.48
#